data_214ed9c2cf1e376192f1ea6dc4c12a70
#
_entry.id   214ed9c2cf1e376192f1ea6dc4c12a70
#
_cell.length_a   1.000
_cell.length_b   1.000
_cell.length_c   1.000
_cell.angle_alpha   90.00
_cell.angle_beta   90.00
_cell.angle_gamma   90.00
#
_symmetry.space_group_name_H-M   'P 1'
#
loop_
_entity.id
_entity.type
_entity.pdbx_description
1 polymer ?
#
loop_
_entity_poly.entity_id
_entity_poly.type
_entity_poly.pdbx_seq_one_letter_code
_entity_poly.pdbx_strand_id
1 'polypeptide(L)'
;TRQILTLNQFFKHIIVCFDGDESGYKAALRAAENSIIELKPEKEISFLFLPNKHDPDSYVNEKGKKFFEDFSNSNSVPIHKFIFNHYSKYIDDKPSSRAIFEKKLRSISSTIKDEFIRKYVLEYFLGKVSELTPNTNIKYNKNYSKPSRSLKSTQNFYNETKTLTAIDIKEFSFLYILLKKSELIKKNFNLIENVKLFSSENKLLFGEIINQTNKFENTDTGNLKIDQNLI
;
A
#
# COMPACT_ATOMS: atom_id res chain seq x y z
N THR A 1 -8.42 -23.63 -8.02
CA THR A 1 -7.19 -22.88 -7.63
C THR A 1 -5.97 -23.81 -7.62
N ARG A 2 -5.99 -24.96 -6.95
CA ARG A 2 -4.84 -25.88 -6.89
C ARG A 2 -4.40 -26.35 -8.29
N GLN A 3 -5.35 -26.67 -9.15
CA GLN A 3 -5.09 -27.07 -10.55
C GLN A 3 -4.37 -25.96 -11.34
N ILE A 4 -4.84 -24.70 -11.22
CA ILE A 4 -4.20 -23.55 -11.89
C ILE A 4 -2.78 -23.35 -11.39
N LEU A 5 -2.53 -23.51 -10.08
CA LEU A 5 -1.16 -23.43 -9.53
C LEU A 5 -0.26 -24.52 -10.10
N THR A 6 -0.78 -25.74 -10.25
CA THR A 6 -0.02 -26.83 -10.87
C THR A 6 0.28 -26.54 -12.35
N LEU A 7 -0.73 -26.09 -13.11
CA LEU A 7 -0.55 -25.74 -14.53
C LEU A 7 0.42 -24.55 -14.73
N ASN A 8 0.41 -23.57 -13.82
CA ASN A 8 1.35 -22.45 -13.83
C ASN A 8 2.84 -22.88 -13.71
N GLN A 9 3.12 -24.09 -13.24
CA GLN A 9 4.50 -24.58 -13.21
C GLN A 9 5.00 -24.94 -14.61
N PHE A 10 4.11 -25.43 -15.49
CA PHE A 10 4.45 -25.99 -16.78
C PHE A 10 4.16 -25.04 -17.97
N PHE A 11 3.13 -24.20 -17.85
CA PHE A 11 2.62 -23.38 -18.95
C PHE A 11 2.77 -21.89 -18.64
N LYS A 12 3.08 -21.10 -19.68
CA LYS A 12 3.14 -19.64 -19.59
C LYS A 12 1.77 -19.00 -19.77
N HIS A 13 0.93 -19.59 -20.61
CA HIS A 13 -0.43 -19.11 -20.89
C HIS A 13 -1.43 -20.23 -20.63
N ILE A 14 -2.44 -19.93 -19.81
CA ILE A 14 -3.50 -20.86 -19.43
C ILE A 14 -4.83 -20.22 -19.81
N ILE A 15 -5.61 -20.89 -20.62
CA ILE A 15 -6.99 -20.52 -20.94
C ILE A 15 -7.91 -21.47 -20.18
N VAL A 16 -8.73 -20.92 -19.29
CA VAL A 16 -9.74 -21.71 -18.55
C VAL A 16 -11.08 -21.52 -19.23
N CYS A 17 -11.61 -22.62 -19.76
CA CYS A 17 -12.89 -22.62 -20.47
C CYS A 17 -14.04 -22.91 -19.49
N PHE A 18 -15.13 -22.16 -19.63
CA PHE A 18 -16.34 -22.29 -18.84
C PHE A 18 -17.57 -22.36 -19.77
N ASP A 19 -18.59 -23.03 -19.27
CA ASP A 19 -19.90 -23.05 -19.92
C ASP A 19 -20.47 -21.63 -20.01
N GLY A 20 -21.19 -21.34 -21.08
CA GLY A 20 -21.75 -20.02 -21.35
C GLY A 20 -23.01 -19.68 -20.55
N ASP A 21 -23.21 -20.31 -19.39
CA ASP A 21 -24.34 -20.10 -18.50
C ASP A 21 -23.99 -19.28 -17.24
N GLU A 22 -25.01 -18.97 -16.44
CA GLU A 22 -24.81 -18.21 -15.20
C GLU A 22 -23.96 -18.96 -14.17
N SER A 23 -24.04 -20.30 -14.14
CA SER A 23 -23.27 -21.15 -13.25
C SER A 23 -21.79 -21.10 -13.61
N GLY A 24 -21.48 -21.27 -14.90
CA GLY A 24 -20.12 -21.15 -15.44
C GLY A 24 -19.53 -19.77 -15.18
N TYR A 25 -20.32 -18.70 -15.33
CA TYR A 25 -19.87 -17.34 -15.02
C TYR A 25 -19.55 -17.14 -13.54
N LYS A 26 -20.37 -17.66 -12.61
CA LYS A 26 -20.09 -17.62 -11.16
C LYS A 26 -18.84 -18.45 -10.79
N ALA A 27 -18.68 -19.61 -11.45
CA ALA A 27 -17.48 -20.43 -11.26
C ALA A 27 -16.22 -19.71 -11.75
N ALA A 28 -16.28 -19.06 -12.91
CA ALA A 28 -15.22 -18.25 -13.47
C ALA A 28 -14.82 -17.09 -12.55
N LEU A 29 -15.78 -16.41 -11.95
CA LEU A 29 -15.51 -15.31 -11.01
C LEU A 29 -14.73 -15.80 -9.79
N ARG A 30 -15.18 -16.91 -9.18
CA ARG A 30 -14.47 -17.52 -8.04
C ARG A 30 -13.07 -17.97 -8.44
N ALA A 31 -12.93 -18.55 -9.64
CA ALA A 31 -11.63 -18.93 -10.18
C ALA A 31 -10.73 -17.72 -10.40
N ALA A 32 -11.26 -16.61 -10.90
CA ALA A 32 -10.52 -15.37 -11.11
C ALA A 32 -10.03 -14.76 -9.80
N GLU A 33 -10.90 -14.57 -8.81
CA GLU A 33 -10.54 -14.01 -7.52
C GLU A 33 -9.47 -14.84 -6.77
N ASN A 34 -9.51 -16.16 -6.94
CA ASN A 34 -8.52 -17.05 -6.32
C ASN A 34 -7.21 -17.13 -7.11
N SER A 35 -7.24 -16.97 -8.41
CA SER A 35 -6.07 -17.17 -9.27
C SER A 35 -5.27 -15.89 -9.48
N ILE A 36 -5.91 -14.72 -9.36
CA ILE A 36 -5.22 -13.44 -9.50
C ILE A 36 -4.11 -13.27 -8.47
N ILE A 37 -4.24 -13.91 -7.31
CA ILE A 37 -3.26 -13.90 -6.22
C ILE A 37 -1.90 -14.42 -6.68
N GLU A 38 -1.92 -15.41 -7.57
CA GLU A 38 -0.74 -16.15 -8.03
C GLU A 38 -0.23 -15.69 -9.40
N LEU A 39 -0.69 -14.54 -9.89
CA LEU A 39 -0.17 -13.98 -11.14
C LEU A 39 1.31 -13.63 -11.00
N LYS A 40 2.05 -13.89 -12.08
CA LYS A 40 3.47 -13.58 -12.22
C LYS A 40 3.73 -12.91 -13.58
N PRO A 41 4.80 -12.14 -13.75
CA PRO A 41 5.10 -11.43 -15.00
C PRO A 41 5.12 -12.31 -16.25
N GLU A 42 5.55 -13.57 -16.09
CA GLU A 42 5.70 -14.51 -17.20
C GLU A 42 4.48 -15.44 -17.40
N LYS A 43 3.43 -15.25 -16.60
CA LYS A 43 2.27 -16.14 -16.56
C LYS A 43 1.01 -15.37 -16.87
N GLU A 44 0.27 -15.83 -17.84
CA GLU A 44 -1.00 -15.27 -18.24
C GLU A 44 -2.12 -16.27 -18.02
N ILE A 45 -3.21 -15.80 -17.41
CA ILE A 45 -4.44 -16.57 -17.19
C ILE A 45 -5.57 -15.83 -17.88
N SER A 46 -6.25 -16.52 -18.78
CA SER A 46 -7.40 -15.98 -19.51
C SER A 46 -8.62 -16.88 -19.33
N PHE A 47 -9.79 -16.31 -19.43
CA PHE A 47 -11.07 -17.01 -19.34
C PHE A 47 -11.77 -17.00 -20.68
N LEU A 48 -12.29 -18.15 -21.07
CA LEU A 48 -13.09 -18.35 -22.26
C LEU A 48 -14.49 -18.80 -21.84
N PHE A 49 -15.51 -18.16 -22.39
CA PHE A 49 -16.90 -18.56 -22.23
C PHE A 49 -17.43 -19.08 -23.57
N LEU A 50 -17.96 -20.27 -23.52
CA LEU A 50 -18.57 -20.85 -24.70
C LEU A 50 -19.96 -20.25 -24.96
N PRO A 51 -20.48 -20.31 -26.18
CA PRO A 51 -21.86 -19.94 -26.46
C PRO A 51 -22.84 -20.77 -25.62
N ASN A 52 -24.01 -20.19 -25.32
CA ASN A 52 -25.05 -20.88 -24.52
C ASN A 52 -25.34 -22.29 -25.04
N LYS A 53 -25.45 -23.23 -24.10
CA LYS A 53 -25.74 -24.66 -24.34
C LYS A 53 -24.59 -25.53 -24.84
N HIS A 54 -23.37 -24.99 -24.95
CA HIS A 54 -22.21 -25.78 -25.28
C HIS A 54 -21.30 -25.95 -24.05
N ASP A 55 -20.86 -27.18 -23.85
CA ASP A 55 -19.66 -27.49 -23.11
C ASP A 55 -18.47 -27.64 -24.06
N PRO A 56 -17.21 -27.70 -23.58
CA PRO A 56 -16.04 -27.82 -24.45
C PRO A 56 -16.06 -29.02 -25.39
N ASP A 57 -16.57 -30.14 -24.94
CA ASP A 57 -16.63 -31.37 -25.72
C ASP A 57 -17.65 -31.26 -26.86
N SER A 58 -18.86 -30.86 -26.55
CA SER A 58 -19.92 -30.64 -27.55
C SER A 58 -19.54 -29.59 -28.58
N TYR A 59 -18.87 -28.51 -28.14
CA TYR A 59 -18.44 -27.44 -29.05
C TYR A 59 -17.36 -27.88 -30.02
N VAL A 60 -16.35 -28.63 -29.54
CA VAL A 60 -15.28 -29.19 -30.40
C VAL A 60 -15.83 -30.23 -31.36
N ASN A 61 -16.77 -31.08 -30.90
CA ASN A 61 -17.39 -32.10 -31.76
C ASN A 61 -18.26 -31.48 -32.86
N GLU A 62 -18.94 -30.37 -32.59
CA GLU A 62 -19.79 -29.68 -33.59
C GLU A 62 -18.99 -28.82 -34.56
N LYS A 63 -18.04 -28.02 -34.06
CA LYS A 63 -17.35 -26.99 -34.86
C LYS A 63 -15.95 -27.43 -35.35
N GLY A 64 -15.38 -28.44 -34.74
CA GLY A 64 -14.05 -28.95 -35.02
C GLY A 64 -12.94 -28.22 -34.25
N LYS A 65 -11.80 -28.90 -34.12
CA LYS A 65 -10.64 -28.48 -33.34
C LYS A 65 -10.10 -27.10 -33.78
N LYS A 66 -9.92 -26.91 -35.09
CA LYS A 66 -9.34 -25.65 -35.61
C LYS A 66 -10.21 -24.43 -35.29
N PHE A 67 -11.53 -24.60 -35.43
CA PHE A 67 -12.47 -23.52 -35.10
C PHE A 67 -12.45 -23.20 -33.60
N PHE A 68 -12.32 -24.21 -32.72
CA PHE A 68 -12.20 -24.00 -31.29
C PHE A 68 -10.90 -23.25 -30.93
N GLU A 69 -9.78 -23.59 -31.57
CA GLU A 69 -8.51 -22.88 -31.38
C GLU A 69 -8.61 -21.40 -31.80
N ASP A 70 -9.15 -21.12 -32.97
CA ASP A 70 -9.36 -19.76 -33.47
C ASP A 70 -10.33 -18.98 -32.56
N PHE A 71 -11.41 -19.62 -32.12
CA PHE A 71 -12.37 -19.04 -31.19
C PHE A 71 -11.74 -18.73 -29.83
N SER A 72 -10.95 -19.64 -29.28
CA SER A 72 -10.29 -19.44 -27.99
C SER A 72 -9.25 -18.30 -28.04
N ASN A 73 -8.49 -18.21 -29.13
CA ASN A 73 -7.52 -17.12 -29.31
C ASN A 73 -8.19 -15.75 -29.43
N SER A 74 -9.36 -15.69 -30.08
CA SER A 74 -10.06 -14.41 -30.33
C SER A 74 -10.95 -13.96 -29.19
N ASN A 75 -11.48 -14.88 -28.40
CA ASN A 75 -12.51 -14.60 -27.40
C ASN A 75 -12.07 -14.79 -25.95
N SER A 76 -10.84 -15.26 -25.71
CA SER A 76 -10.32 -15.37 -24.34
C SER A 76 -10.10 -13.97 -23.74
N VAL A 77 -10.50 -13.83 -22.48
CA VAL A 77 -10.43 -12.56 -21.74
C VAL A 77 -9.41 -12.70 -20.63
N PRO A 78 -8.35 -11.88 -20.60
CA PRO A 78 -7.38 -11.88 -19.51
C PRO A 78 -8.03 -11.66 -18.15
N ILE A 79 -7.53 -12.32 -17.11
CA ILE A 79 -8.11 -12.35 -15.77
C ILE A 79 -8.38 -10.95 -15.19
N HIS A 80 -7.45 -10.01 -15.34
CA HIS A 80 -7.63 -8.64 -14.86
C HIS A 80 -8.76 -7.91 -15.57
N LYS A 81 -8.87 -8.09 -16.89
CA LYS A 81 -9.96 -7.52 -17.70
C LYS A 81 -11.30 -8.14 -17.33
N PHE A 82 -11.35 -9.45 -17.10
CA PHE A 82 -12.56 -10.15 -16.67
C PHE A 82 -13.07 -9.63 -15.32
N ILE A 83 -12.18 -9.51 -14.33
CA ILE A 83 -12.51 -8.98 -13.00
C ILE A 83 -13.03 -7.54 -13.11
N PHE A 84 -12.34 -6.69 -13.86
CA PHE A 84 -12.80 -5.31 -14.08
C PHE A 84 -14.19 -5.27 -14.68
N ASN A 85 -14.43 -6.01 -15.78
CA ASN A 85 -15.70 -6.07 -16.48
C ASN A 85 -16.84 -6.59 -15.60
N HIS A 86 -16.55 -7.53 -14.68
CA HIS A 86 -17.56 -8.01 -13.74
C HIS A 86 -18.02 -6.92 -12.79
N TYR A 87 -17.07 -6.29 -12.10
CA TYR A 87 -17.41 -5.30 -11.07
C TYR A 87 -17.90 -3.97 -11.65
N SER A 88 -17.49 -3.61 -12.87
CA SER A 88 -17.96 -2.38 -13.54
C SER A 88 -19.44 -2.41 -13.89
N LYS A 89 -20.07 -3.59 -14.02
CA LYS A 89 -21.50 -3.71 -14.32
C LYS A 89 -22.41 -3.14 -13.23
N TYR A 90 -21.93 -3.01 -12.02
CA TYR A 90 -22.69 -2.59 -10.84
C TYR A 90 -22.43 -1.14 -10.43
N ILE A 91 -21.77 -0.37 -11.29
CA ILE A 91 -21.48 1.04 -11.01
C ILE A 91 -22.64 1.88 -11.53
N ASP A 92 -23.16 2.73 -10.67
CA ASP A 92 -24.01 3.85 -11.02
C ASP A 92 -23.21 5.16 -11.06
N ASP A 93 -23.83 6.25 -11.50
CA ASP A 93 -23.19 7.56 -11.63
C ASP A 93 -22.91 8.25 -10.28
N LYS A 94 -23.23 7.62 -9.14
CA LYS A 94 -23.02 8.20 -7.81
C LYS A 94 -21.55 8.12 -7.41
N PRO A 95 -21.00 9.21 -6.87
CA PRO A 95 -19.62 9.21 -6.39
C PRO A 95 -19.32 8.12 -5.34
N SER A 96 -20.30 7.80 -4.48
CA SER A 96 -20.17 6.74 -3.48
C SER A 96 -20.01 5.35 -4.11
N SER A 97 -20.78 5.04 -5.14
CA SER A 97 -20.69 3.78 -5.87
C SER A 97 -19.33 3.61 -6.54
N ARG A 98 -18.83 4.68 -7.16
CA ARG A 98 -17.47 4.70 -7.74
C ARG A 98 -16.39 4.48 -6.71
N ALA A 99 -16.51 5.12 -5.54
CA ALA A 99 -15.57 4.96 -4.44
C ALA A 99 -15.55 3.52 -3.90
N ILE A 100 -16.71 2.87 -3.77
CA ILE A 100 -16.84 1.47 -3.38
C ILE A 100 -16.18 0.56 -4.42
N PHE A 101 -16.44 0.81 -5.69
CA PHE A 101 -15.85 0.05 -6.79
C PHE A 101 -14.32 0.17 -6.82
N GLU A 102 -13.79 1.39 -6.76
CA GLU A 102 -12.34 1.60 -6.71
C GLU A 102 -11.72 0.92 -5.49
N LYS A 103 -12.36 1.02 -4.32
CA LYS A 103 -11.92 0.32 -3.10
C LYS A 103 -11.86 -1.20 -3.31
N LYS A 104 -12.86 -1.79 -3.97
CA LYS A 104 -12.89 -3.23 -4.29
C LYS A 104 -11.72 -3.62 -5.20
N LEU A 105 -11.46 -2.85 -6.27
CA LEU A 105 -10.35 -3.11 -7.19
C LEU A 105 -8.99 -3.00 -6.51
N ARG A 106 -8.80 -1.99 -5.65
CA ARG A 106 -7.59 -1.85 -4.84
C ARG A 106 -7.40 -3.03 -3.88
N SER A 107 -8.48 -3.49 -3.25
CA SER A 107 -8.46 -4.66 -2.37
C SER A 107 -8.06 -5.91 -3.14
N ILE A 108 -8.61 -6.15 -4.34
CA ILE A 108 -8.25 -7.29 -5.17
C ILE A 108 -6.78 -7.19 -5.61
N SER A 109 -6.33 -6.03 -6.07
CA SER A 109 -4.94 -5.85 -6.47
C SER A 109 -3.98 -6.12 -5.31
N SER A 110 -4.32 -5.71 -4.09
CA SER A 110 -3.48 -5.91 -2.91
C SER A 110 -3.25 -7.37 -2.54
N THR A 111 -4.12 -8.30 -2.98
CA THR A 111 -3.94 -9.73 -2.74
C THR A 111 -2.89 -10.38 -3.64
N ILE A 112 -2.49 -9.74 -4.74
CA ILE A 112 -1.49 -10.27 -5.68
C ILE A 112 -0.13 -10.34 -4.97
N LYS A 113 0.49 -11.52 -4.99
CA LYS A 113 1.76 -11.76 -4.30
C LYS A 113 2.94 -11.04 -4.95
N ASP A 114 3.00 -11.10 -6.28
CA ASP A 114 4.06 -10.45 -7.04
C ASP A 114 3.89 -8.92 -7.04
N GLU A 115 4.92 -8.20 -6.62
CA GLU A 115 4.87 -6.75 -6.45
C GLU A 115 4.75 -6.01 -7.79
N PHE A 116 5.44 -6.47 -8.82
CA PHE A 116 5.41 -5.82 -10.13
C PHE A 116 4.05 -5.99 -10.79
N ILE A 117 3.52 -7.22 -10.82
CA ILE A 117 2.18 -7.48 -11.35
C ILE A 117 1.13 -6.71 -10.55
N ARG A 118 1.20 -6.71 -9.23
CA ARG A 118 0.30 -5.95 -8.37
C ARG A 118 0.25 -4.47 -8.76
N LYS A 119 1.42 -3.86 -8.98
CA LYS A 119 1.53 -2.46 -9.41
C LYS A 119 0.82 -2.24 -10.75
N TYR A 120 1.14 -3.01 -11.77
CA TYR A 120 0.59 -2.80 -13.11
C TYR A 120 -0.89 -3.17 -13.24
N VAL A 121 -1.36 -4.19 -12.50
CA VAL A 121 -2.81 -4.50 -12.43
C VAL A 121 -3.56 -3.36 -11.76
N LEU A 122 -3.02 -2.79 -10.69
CA LEU A 122 -3.63 -1.61 -10.05
C LEU A 122 -3.65 -0.40 -10.98
N GLU A 123 -2.56 -0.11 -11.68
CA GLU A 123 -2.50 0.97 -12.68
C GLU A 123 -3.54 0.77 -13.79
N TYR A 124 -3.67 -0.46 -14.30
CA TYR A 124 -4.71 -0.79 -15.29
C TYR A 124 -6.11 -0.51 -14.75
N PHE A 125 -6.42 -0.96 -13.54
CA PHE A 125 -7.72 -0.73 -12.92
C PHE A 125 -8.03 0.75 -12.74
N LEU A 126 -7.08 1.51 -12.20
CA LEU A 126 -7.26 2.95 -11.98
C LEU A 126 -7.38 3.73 -13.28
N GLY A 127 -6.62 3.36 -14.31
CA GLY A 127 -6.75 3.92 -15.66
C GLY A 127 -8.15 3.70 -16.21
N LYS A 128 -8.67 2.47 -16.09
CA LYS A 128 -10.03 2.15 -16.54
C LYS A 128 -11.12 2.84 -15.72
N VAL A 129 -10.94 3.00 -14.41
CA VAL A 129 -11.88 3.79 -13.57
C VAL A 129 -11.90 5.25 -14.02
N SER A 130 -10.76 5.83 -14.36
CA SER A 130 -10.70 7.21 -14.86
C SER A 130 -11.39 7.40 -16.21
N GLU A 131 -11.36 6.39 -17.09
CA GLU A 131 -12.09 6.41 -18.36
C GLU A 131 -13.63 6.41 -18.17
N LEU A 132 -14.13 5.74 -17.12
CA LEU A 132 -15.54 5.74 -16.76
C LEU A 132 -16.01 7.06 -16.13
N THR A 133 -15.07 7.90 -15.71
CA THR A 133 -15.40 9.21 -15.17
C THR A 133 -15.63 10.16 -16.34
N PRO A 134 -16.81 10.79 -16.50
CA PRO A 134 -16.97 11.80 -17.53
C PRO A 134 -15.85 12.82 -17.34
N ASN A 135 -15.18 13.15 -18.42
CA ASN A 135 -14.11 14.15 -18.44
C ASN A 135 -14.76 15.51 -18.09
N THR A 136 -15.16 15.66 -16.84
CA THR A 136 -15.24 16.98 -16.30
C THR A 136 -13.79 17.44 -16.38
N ASN A 137 -13.49 18.36 -17.28
CA ASN A 137 -12.33 19.23 -17.24
C ASN A 137 -12.45 20.10 -15.97
N ILE A 138 -12.69 19.48 -14.83
CA ILE A 138 -12.22 19.99 -13.57
C ILE A 138 -10.71 19.86 -13.75
N LYS A 139 -10.12 20.87 -14.42
CA LYS A 139 -8.80 21.29 -14.06
C LYS A 139 -8.93 21.45 -12.55
N TYR A 140 -8.64 20.38 -11.82
CA TYR A 140 -8.08 20.57 -10.51
C TYR A 140 -6.89 21.46 -10.83
N ASN A 141 -7.15 22.76 -10.75
CA ASN A 141 -6.09 23.69 -10.57
C ASN A 141 -5.32 23.04 -9.45
N LYS A 142 -4.14 22.52 -9.78
CA LYS A 142 -3.09 22.25 -8.81
C LYS A 142 -2.57 23.59 -8.26
N ASN A 143 -3.45 24.51 -8.06
CA ASN A 143 -3.48 25.38 -6.93
C ASN A 143 -3.91 24.52 -5.72
N TYR A 144 -3.13 23.44 -5.49
CA TYR A 144 -2.59 23.35 -4.16
C TYR A 144 -2.05 24.76 -3.92
N SER A 145 -2.89 25.56 -3.24
CA SER A 145 -2.38 26.71 -2.54
C SER A 145 -1.12 26.17 -1.92
N LYS A 146 0.05 26.56 -2.50
CA LYS A 146 1.36 26.18 -1.94
C LYS A 146 1.15 26.39 -0.47
N PRO A 147 1.26 25.36 0.39
CA PRO A 147 0.88 25.47 1.80
C PRO A 147 1.43 26.80 2.23
N SER A 148 0.56 27.68 2.73
CA SER A 148 0.82 29.09 3.03
C SER A 148 2.22 29.13 3.57
N ARG A 149 3.14 29.83 2.90
CA ARG A 149 4.60 29.80 3.10
C ARG A 149 4.90 29.36 4.51
N SER A 150 5.31 28.09 4.69
CA SER A 150 5.66 27.57 6.02
C SER A 150 6.58 28.64 6.62
N LEU A 151 6.26 29.10 7.81
CA LEU A 151 7.02 30.14 8.48
C LEU A 151 8.49 29.78 8.28
N LYS A 152 9.35 30.77 7.96
CA LYS A 152 10.78 30.51 7.69
C LYS A 152 11.41 29.62 8.78
N SER A 153 10.93 29.77 10.03
CA SER A 153 11.26 28.90 11.15
C SER A 153 10.91 27.44 10.93
N THR A 154 9.74 27.13 10.35
CA THR A 154 9.34 25.73 10.06
C THR A 154 10.15 25.12 8.92
N GLN A 155 10.53 25.92 7.92
CA GLN A 155 11.43 25.49 6.84
C GLN A 155 12.85 25.23 7.35
N ASN A 156 13.37 26.12 8.21
CA ASN A 156 14.67 25.92 8.84
C ASN A 156 14.67 24.66 9.70
N PHE A 157 13.66 24.50 10.55
CA PHE A 157 13.48 23.29 11.37
C PHE A 157 13.42 22.02 10.53
N TYR A 158 12.67 22.03 9.42
CA TYR A 158 12.59 20.88 8.50
C TYR A 158 13.95 20.56 7.86
N ASN A 159 14.70 21.60 7.47
CA ASN A 159 16.02 21.40 6.86
C ASN A 159 17.04 20.88 7.89
N GLU A 160 16.98 21.36 9.13
CA GLU A 160 17.82 20.89 10.23
C GLU A 160 17.50 19.44 10.62
N THR A 161 16.22 19.07 10.70
CA THR A 161 15.79 17.70 11.06
C THR A 161 16.03 16.68 9.95
N LYS A 162 16.17 17.11 8.70
CA LYS A 162 16.37 16.21 7.55
C LYS A 162 17.72 15.46 7.59
N THR A 163 18.68 15.96 8.32
CA THR A 163 20.00 15.33 8.52
C THR A 163 20.08 14.42 9.74
N LEU A 164 19.06 14.43 10.59
CA LEU A 164 19.06 13.63 11.82
C LEU A 164 18.87 12.14 11.52
N THR A 165 19.71 11.34 12.14
CA THR A 165 19.55 9.88 12.10
C THR A 165 18.45 9.41 13.07
N ALA A 166 18.01 8.16 12.92
CA ALA A 166 17.05 7.56 13.86
C ALA A 166 17.61 7.49 15.31
N ILE A 167 18.93 7.47 15.45
CA ILE A 167 19.60 7.49 16.75
C ILE A 167 19.51 8.89 17.37
N ASP A 168 19.79 9.95 16.59
CA ASP A 168 19.70 11.33 17.05
C ASP A 168 18.28 11.66 17.55
N ILE A 169 17.25 11.23 16.80
CA ILE A 169 15.85 11.45 17.20
C ILE A 169 15.54 10.76 18.54
N LYS A 170 16.04 9.55 18.75
CA LYS A 170 15.84 8.84 20.03
C LYS A 170 16.56 9.54 21.18
N GLU A 171 17.80 9.99 20.98
CA GLU A 171 18.56 10.73 21.97
C GLU A 171 17.90 12.06 22.33
N PHE A 172 17.46 12.85 21.34
CA PHE A 172 16.72 14.08 21.59
C PHE A 172 15.41 13.83 22.34
N SER A 173 14.66 12.79 21.96
CA SER A 173 13.42 12.44 22.66
C SER A 173 13.69 12.06 24.12
N PHE A 174 14.73 11.31 24.36
CA PHE A 174 15.15 10.94 25.72
C PHE A 174 15.53 12.16 26.55
N LEU A 175 16.42 13.03 26.03
CA LEU A 175 16.82 14.26 26.70
C LEU A 175 15.64 15.20 26.97
N TYR A 176 14.73 15.34 25.99
CA TYR A 176 13.53 16.14 26.16
C TYR A 176 12.62 15.64 27.30
N ILE A 177 12.45 14.31 27.40
CA ILE A 177 11.67 13.70 28.50
C ILE A 177 12.33 14.00 29.85
N LEU A 178 13.65 13.89 29.95
CA LEU A 178 14.39 14.20 31.19
C LEU A 178 14.23 15.66 31.59
N LEU A 179 14.29 16.59 30.64
CA LEU A 179 14.11 18.01 30.86
C LEU A 179 12.69 18.35 31.32
N LYS A 180 11.66 17.70 30.71
CA LYS A 180 10.26 17.97 31.04
C LYS A 180 9.79 17.26 32.32
N LYS A 181 10.42 16.18 32.69
CA LYS A 181 10.00 15.30 33.79
C LYS A 181 11.19 14.96 34.71
N SER A 182 11.75 15.99 35.32
CA SER A 182 12.89 15.85 36.25
C SER A 182 12.64 14.85 37.39
N GLU A 183 11.39 14.63 37.78
CA GLU A 183 11.02 13.59 38.75
C GLU A 183 11.39 12.17 38.31
N LEU A 184 11.43 11.91 37.00
CA LEU A 184 11.83 10.60 36.47
C LEU A 184 13.33 10.34 36.74
N ILE A 185 14.15 11.38 36.70
CA ILE A 185 15.59 11.27 36.99
C ILE A 185 15.76 10.83 38.42
N LYS A 186 15.06 11.48 39.38
CA LYS A 186 15.13 11.14 40.80
C LYS A 186 14.70 9.71 41.09
N LYS A 187 13.63 9.25 40.45
CA LYS A 187 13.08 7.89 40.65
C LYS A 187 13.95 6.78 40.05
N ASN A 188 14.66 7.07 38.97
CA ASN A 188 15.38 6.07 38.18
C ASN A 188 16.84 6.43 37.94
N PHE A 189 17.45 7.13 38.87
CA PHE A 189 18.80 7.68 38.75
C PHE A 189 19.83 6.62 38.33
N ASN A 190 19.87 5.48 39.00
CA ASN A 190 20.80 4.38 38.71
C ASN A 190 20.70 3.81 37.29
N LEU A 191 19.48 3.88 36.67
CA LEU A 191 19.28 3.43 35.30
C LEU A 191 19.68 4.50 34.29
N ILE A 192 19.34 5.75 34.61
CA ILE A 192 19.59 6.90 33.75
C ILE A 192 21.07 7.23 33.68
N GLU A 193 21.79 7.21 34.78
CA GLU A 193 23.23 7.51 34.83
C GLU A 193 24.07 6.58 33.93
N ASN A 194 23.62 5.34 33.74
CA ASN A 194 24.32 4.34 32.93
C ASN A 194 23.97 4.42 31.43
N VAL A 195 23.11 5.34 31.00
CA VAL A 195 22.74 5.51 29.60
C VAL A 195 23.93 6.08 28.82
N LYS A 196 24.30 5.39 27.73
CA LYS A 196 25.34 5.83 26.80
C LYS A 196 24.69 6.47 25.57
N LEU A 197 24.94 7.76 25.38
CA LEU A 197 24.58 8.48 24.19
C LEU A 197 25.72 8.41 23.16
N PHE A 198 25.40 8.55 21.87
CA PHE A 198 26.38 8.46 20.78
C PHE A 198 26.88 9.85 20.36
N SER A 199 25.98 10.84 20.27
CA SER A 199 26.35 12.21 19.90
C SER A 199 27.17 12.89 21.00
N SER A 200 28.24 13.60 20.61
CA SER A 200 29.09 14.36 21.53
C SER A 200 28.34 15.51 22.19
N GLU A 201 27.50 16.20 21.46
CA GLU A 201 26.68 17.33 21.92
C GLU A 201 25.64 16.85 22.93
N ASN A 202 24.97 15.75 22.63
CA ASN A 202 23.97 15.15 23.52
C ASN A 202 24.59 14.63 24.83
N LYS A 203 25.84 14.14 24.77
CA LYS A 203 26.58 13.77 25.98
C LYS A 203 26.84 14.94 26.91
N LEU A 204 27.23 16.09 26.36
CA LEU A 204 27.45 17.30 27.14
C LEU A 204 26.17 17.77 27.81
N LEU A 205 25.08 17.86 27.06
CA LEU A 205 23.77 18.24 27.59
C LEU A 205 23.29 17.25 28.67
N PHE A 206 23.44 15.96 28.41
CA PHE A 206 23.08 14.92 29.37
C PHE A 206 23.90 15.05 30.69
N GLY A 207 25.21 15.26 30.59
CA GLY A 207 26.06 15.49 31.74
C GLY A 207 25.62 16.70 32.55
N GLU A 208 25.22 17.80 31.89
CA GLU A 208 24.73 19.00 32.56
C GLU A 208 23.41 18.74 33.28
N ILE A 209 22.46 18.00 32.64
CA ILE A 209 21.21 17.61 33.27
C ILE A 209 21.43 16.78 34.54
N ILE A 210 22.30 15.80 34.49
CA ILE A 210 22.65 14.95 35.66
C ILE A 210 23.31 15.77 36.74
N ASN A 211 24.30 16.62 36.41
CA ASN A 211 25.00 17.47 37.37
C ASN A 211 24.07 18.45 38.10
N GLN A 212 23.13 19.05 37.35
CA GLN A 212 22.14 19.94 37.95
C GLN A 212 21.18 19.17 38.85
N THR A 213 20.74 17.98 38.47
CA THR A 213 19.86 17.15 39.32
C THR A 213 20.52 16.79 40.63
N ASN A 214 21.82 16.48 40.66
CA ASN A 214 22.60 16.18 41.87
C ASN A 214 22.80 17.43 42.76
N LYS A 215 22.87 18.61 42.17
CA LYS A 215 22.92 19.87 42.96
C LYS A 215 21.59 20.22 43.61
N PHE A 216 20.47 19.82 43.04
CA PHE A 216 19.12 20.08 43.57
C PHE A 216 18.68 19.14 44.70
N GLU A 217 19.44 18.11 45.06
CA GLU A 217 19.16 17.34 46.28
C GLU A 217 19.25 18.18 47.56
N ASN A 218 19.83 19.39 47.49
CA ASN A 218 20.01 20.30 48.62
C ASN A 218 19.10 21.53 48.68
N THR A 219 18.20 21.72 47.68
CA THR A 219 17.27 22.86 47.69
C THR A 219 15.92 22.52 47.08
N ASP A 220 14.87 22.60 47.86
CA ASP A 220 13.47 22.45 47.46
C ASP A 220 13.01 23.64 46.60
N THR A 221 13.11 23.57 45.27
CA THR A 221 12.25 24.31 44.32
C THR A 221 12.64 24.01 42.88
N GLY A 222 11.74 23.38 42.16
CA GLY A 222 12.00 22.74 40.93
C GLY A 222 11.80 23.57 39.66
N ASN A 223 12.83 24.10 39.06
CA ASN A 223 12.92 24.26 37.62
C ASN A 223 14.39 24.22 37.21
N LEU A 224 14.74 23.21 36.41
CA LEU A 224 16.05 23.11 35.79
C LEU A 224 16.32 24.33 34.91
N LYS A 225 17.27 25.17 35.30
CA LYS A 225 17.77 26.30 34.49
C LYS A 225 18.96 25.78 33.68
N ILE A 226 18.74 25.54 32.41
CA ILE A 226 19.81 25.16 31.45
C ILE A 226 20.28 26.43 30.75
N ASP A 227 21.57 26.54 30.54
CA ASP A 227 22.15 27.65 29.77
C ASP A 227 21.59 27.64 28.35
N GLN A 228 20.98 28.77 27.94
CA GLN A 228 20.32 28.89 26.63
C GLN A 228 21.33 28.76 25.43
N ASN A 229 22.63 28.76 25.71
CA ASN A 229 23.66 28.57 24.68
C ASN A 229 23.95 27.08 24.39
N LEU A 230 23.33 26.14 25.12
CA LEU A 230 23.50 24.70 24.94
C LEU A 230 22.28 24.00 24.28
N ILE A 231 21.24 24.78 23.96
CA ILE A 231 20.03 24.34 23.27
C ILE A 231 20.01 24.94 21.86
#